data_d8f30518bb81f314d417965b99c7c24c
#
_entry.id   d8f30518bb81f314d417965b99c7c24c
#
_cell.length_a   1.000
_cell.length_b   1.000
_cell.length_c   1.000
_cell.angle_alpha   90.00
_cell.angle_beta   90.00
_cell.angle_gamma   90.00
#
_symmetry.space_group_name_H-M   'P 1'
#
loop_
_entity.id
_entity.type
_entity.pdbx_description
1 polymer ?
#
loop_
_entity_poly.entity_id
_entity_poly.type
_entity_poly.pdbx_seq_one_letter_code
_entity_poly.pdbx_strand_id
1 'polypeptide(L)'
;IVPKPQHRKKYAFFATRYGGMDMQFIRNGEKYDTPAGIAHYLEHKMFDTKDGNALQVLSQNGAEPNAFTSNAMTGYYFDCTEHFEENLRILLSFVSVPYFTEESVEKERGIIAQEIRMVEDSPDWQVYERLLACLYRSSPARVPIAGTVESIAGITAETLYDCHHAFYCPSNMALCVVGNVDPHTVIALAEEVLPRERGEEIARCYGEEEDDVAAQKE
;
A
#
# COMPACT_ATOMS: atom_id res chain seq x y z
N ILE A 1 -7.99 5.83 -17.85
CA ILE A 1 -8.05 7.31 -17.84
C ILE A 1 -9.48 7.70 -18.18
N VAL A 2 -10.07 8.64 -17.39
CA VAL A 2 -11.44 9.14 -17.57
C VAL A 2 -11.38 10.67 -17.72
N PRO A 3 -11.35 11.20 -18.95
CA PRO A 3 -11.32 12.63 -19.19
C PRO A 3 -12.62 13.30 -18.73
N LYS A 4 -12.47 14.40 -17.98
CA LYS A 4 -13.57 15.25 -17.48
C LYS A 4 -13.23 16.72 -17.71
N PRO A 5 -13.35 17.25 -18.95
CA PRO A 5 -12.84 18.56 -19.33
C PRO A 5 -13.50 19.74 -18.61
N GLN A 6 -14.67 19.54 -18.01
CA GLN A 6 -15.38 20.58 -17.24
C GLN A 6 -14.97 20.67 -15.77
N HIS A 7 -14.17 19.69 -15.26
CA HIS A 7 -13.75 19.68 -13.88
C HIS A 7 -12.37 20.31 -13.72
N ARG A 8 -12.24 21.26 -12.80
CA ARG A 8 -10.96 21.89 -12.48
C ARG A 8 -10.05 20.93 -11.70
N LYS A 9 -10.63 20.16 -10.78
CA LYS A 9 -9.93 19.17 -9.97
C LYS A 9 -9.56 17.96 -10.80
N LYS A 10 -8.33 17.49 -10.67
CA LYS A 10 -7.78 16.31 -11.33
C LYS A 10 -7.36 15.34 -10.24
N TYR A 11 -7.56 14.07 -10.47
CA TYR A 11 -7.28 13.00 -9.51
C TYR A 11 -6.43 11.93 -10.16
N ALA A 12 -5.40 11.46 -9.46
CA ALA A 12 -4.61 10.30 -9.83
C ALA A 12 -4.57 9.30 -8.67
N PHE A 13 -4.81 8.04 -8.99
CA PHE A 13 -4.78 6.93 -8.06
C PHE A 13 -3.92 5.82 -8.64
N PHE A 14 -2.86 5.43 -7.94
CA PHE A 14 -1.94 4.37 -8.34
C PHE A 14 -1.91 3.31 -7.24
N ALA A 15 -2.35 2.10 -7.58
CA ALA A 15 -2.55 1.04 -6.62
C ALA A 15 -1.83 -0.25 -7.02
N THR A 16 -1.33 -0.96 -6.02
CA THR A 16 -0.86 -2.33 -6.15
C THR A 16 -1.87 -3.30 -5.56
N ARG A 17 -2.01 -4.48 -6.17
CA ARG A 17 -2.75 -5.61 -5.61
C ARG A 17 -1.88 -6.30 -4.55
N TYR A 18 -1.68 -5.62 -3.44
CA TYR A 18 -0.95 -6.05 -2.25
C TYR A 18 -1.56 -5.41 -1.02
N GLY A 19 -1.94 -6.18 -0.03
CA GLY A 19 -2.59 -5.69 1.17
C GLY A 19 -2.30 -6.53 2.40
N GLY A 20 -3.03 -6.28 3.50
CA GLY A 20 -2.80 -6.92 4.78
C GLY A 20 -2.93 -8.44 4.79
N MET A 21 -3.64 -9.03 3.82
CA MET A 21 -3.78 -10.48 3.68
C MET A 21 -2.58 -11.16 2.99
N ASP A 22 -1.73 -10.43 2.28
CA ASP A 22 -0.65 -10.97 1.45
C ASP A 22 0.63 -11.23 2.25
N MET A 23 0.50 -11.70 3.49
CA MET A 23 1.65 -12.02 4.36
C MET A 23 2.42 -13.26 3.90
N GLN A 24 1.71 -14.26 3.34
CA GLN A 24 2.32 -15.49 2.84
C GLN A 24 2.16 -15.60 1.33
N PHE A 25 3.27 -15.78 0.64
CA PHE A 25 3.28 -15.91 -0.81
C PHE A 25 4.46 -16.77 -1.30
N ILE A 26 4.35 -17.25 -2.53
CA ILE A 26 5.42 -17.97 -3.22
C ILE A 26 5.89 -17.12 -4.39
N ARG A 27 7.20 -16.88 -4.47
CA ARG A 27 7.88 -16.18 -5.54
C ARG A 27 9.01 -17.05 -6.05
N ASN A 28 9.06 -17.37 -7.34
CA ASN A 28 10.07 -18.25 -7.94
C ASN A 28 10.22 -19.61 -7.27
N GLY A 29 9.13 -20.16 -6.71
CA GLY A 29 9.14 -21.44 -5.98
C GLY A 29 9.63 -21.35 -4.54
N GLU A 30 10.08 -20.18 -4.07
CA GLU A 30 10.44 -19.91 -2.69
C GLU A 30 9.25 -19.35 -1.91
N LYS A 31 9.02 -19.89 -0.71
CA LYS A 31 7.95 -19.42 0.18
C LYS A 31 8.46 -18.30 1.06
N TYR A 32 7.71 -17.18 1.02
CA TYR A 32 7.88 -16.03 1.91
C TYR A 32 6.79 -16.06 2.98
N ASP A 33 7.18 -15.81 4.22
CA ASP A 33 6.30 -15.68 5.37
C ASP A 33 6.69 -14.38 6.10
N THR A 34 5.91 -13.34 5.91
CA THR A 34 6.25 -11.99 6.37
C THR A 34 5.41 -11.60 7.58
N PRO A 35 5.92 -10.71 8.45
CA PRO A 35 5.19 -10.27 9.64
C PRO A 35 3.86 -9.59 9.29
N ALA A 36 2.83 -9.79 10.12
CA ALA A 36 1.58 -9.04 10.03
C ALA A 36 1.85 -7.54 10.14
N GLY A 37 1.14 -6.75 9.33
CA GLY A 37 1.34 -5.31 9.26
C GLY A 37 2.31 -4.84 8.18
N ILE A 38 3.05 -5.75 7.51
CA ILE A 38 4.12 -5.37 6.57
C ILE A 38 3.59 -4.55 5.38
N ALA A 39 2.39 -4.82 4.86
CA ALA A 39 1.82 -4.06 3.75
C ALA A 39 1.52 -2.61 4.15
N HIS A 40 0.96 -2.39 5.32
CA HIS A 40 0.71 -1.07 5.90
C HIS A 40 2.02 -0.36 6.23
N TYR A 41 2.98 -1.07 6.80
CA TYR A 41 4.30 -0.53 7.07
C TYR A 41 5.00 -0.07 5.79
N LEU A 42 4.91 -0.88 4.72
CA LEU A 42 5.45 -0.53 3.42
C LEU A 42 4.79 0.72 2.84
N GLU A 43 3.46 0.87 3.00
CA GLU A 43 2.74 2.08 2.60
C GLU A 43 3.35 3.34 3.21
N HIS A 44 3.56 3.35 4.53
CA HIS A 44 4.21 4.46 5.23
C HIS A 44 5.61 4.75 4.68
N LYS A 45 6.40 3.69 4.47
CA LYS A 45 7.80 3.82 4.04
C LYS A 45 7.96 4.25 2.59
N MET A 46 6.97 4.02 1.73
CA MET A 46 7.04 4.44 0.33
C MET A 46 7.16 5.95 0.15
N PHE A 47 6.70 6.76 1.09
CA PHE A 47 6.84 8.22 1.02
C PHE A 47 8.26 8.73 1.27
N ASP A 48 9.12 7.91 1.85
CA ASP A 48 10.53 8.27 2.02
C ASP A 48 11.30 8.06 0.71
N THR A 49 12.03 9.09 0.30
CA THR A 49 12.89 9.07 -0.88
C THR A 49 14.30 9.52 -0.50
N LYS A 50 15.27 9.35 -1.40
CA LYS A 50 16.64 9.86 -1.18
C LYS A 50 16.69 11.37 -0.97
N ASP A 51 15.75 12.09 -1.58
CA ASP A 51 15.71 13.54 -1.60
C ASP A 51 14.75 14.13 -0.55
N GLY A 52 14.14 13.29 0.29
CA GLY A 52 13.22 13.70 1.34
C GLY A 52 11.89 12.93 1.34
N ASN A 53 10.77 13.61 1.62
CA ASN A 53 9.48 13.00 1.76
C ASN A 53 8.53 13.42 0.61
N ALA A 54 8.01 12.45 -0.14
CA ALA A 54 7.16 12.68 -1.32
C ALA A 54 5.83 13.39 -0.99
N LEU A 55 5.24 13.15 0.20
CA LEU A 55 4.03 13.86 0.63
C LEU A 55 4.27 15.37 0.72
N GLN A 56 5.43 15.78 1.24
CA GLN A 56 5.77 17.20 1.36
C GLN A 56 5.95 17.84 -0.01
N VAL A 57 6.61 17.15 -0.94
CA VAL A 57 6.82 17.65 -2.31
C VAL A 57 5.49 17.82 -3.04
N LEU A 58 4.60 16.81 -2.98
CA LEU A 58 3.26 16.89 -3.56
C LEU A 58 2.45 18.04 -2.97
N SER A 59 2.48 18.21 -1.64
CA SER A 59 1.76 19.30 -0.97
C SER A 59 2.31 20.67 -1.34
N GLN A 60 3.63 20.83 -1.49
CA GLN A 60 4.26 22.07 -1.96
C GLN A 60 3.84 22.42 -3.40
N ASN A 61 3.57 21.41 -4.23
CA ASN A 61 3.05 21.57 -5.59
C ASN A 61 1.52 21.73 -5.64
N GLY A 62 0.87 21.97 -4.49
CA GLY A 62 -0.58 22.22 -4.42
C GLY A 62 -1.45 20.98 -4.61
N ALA A 63 -0.90 19.79 -4.42
CA ALA A 63 -1.68 18.56 -4.37
C ALA A 63 -2.10 18.23 -2.92
N GLU A 64 -3.18 17.45 -2.81
CA GLU A 64 -3.65 16.83 -1.57
C GLU A 64 -3.36 15.31 -1.63
N PRO A 65 -2.15 14.87 -1.26
CA PRO A 65 -1.77 13.47 -1.34
C PRO A 65 -2.31 12.66 -0.16
N ASN A 66 -2.58 11.38 -0.41
CA ASN A 66 -2.93 10.42 0.63
C ASN A 66 -2.61 8.99 0.17
N ALA A 67 -2.68 8.02 1.10
CA ALA A 67 -2.59 6.61 0.82
C ALA A 67 -3.48 5.80 1.77
N PHE A 68 -3.67 4.53 1.46
CA PHE A 68 -4.32 3.58 2.34
C PHE A 68 -3.90 2.16 2.02
N THR A 69 -3.91 1.31 3.03
CA THR A 69 -3.80 -0.14 2.89
C THR A 69 -5.10 -0.81 3.31
N SER A 70 -5.61 -1.69 2.47
CA SER A 70 -6.74 -2.58 2.76
C SER A 70 -6.29 -4.03 2.86
N ASN A 71 -7.21 -4.97 3.00
CA ASN A 71 -6.90 -6.39 3.03
C ASN A 71 -6.19 -6.90 1.76
N ALA A 72 -6.51 -6.35 0.58
CA ALA A 72 -6.06 -6.88 -0.71
C ALA A 72 -5.38 -5.85 -1.62
N MET A 73 -5.27 -4.60 -1.19
CA MET A 73 -4.78 -3.51 -2.02
C MET A 73 -4.15 -2.41 -1.17
N THR A 74 -3.07 -1.83 -1.67
CA THR A 74 -2.51 -0.56 -1.21
C THR A 74 -2.60 0.47 -2.33
N GLY A 75 -3.11 1.65 -2.01
CA GLY A 75 -3.32 2.72 -2.99
C GLY A 75 -2.70 4.03 -2.54
N TYR A 76 -2.05 4.73 -3.48
CA TYR A 76 -1.46 6.04 -3.34
C TYR A 76 -2.18 7.00 -4.27
N TYR A 77 -2.58 8.16 -3.81
CA TYR A 77 -3.35 9.06 -4.62
C TYR A 77 -3.13 10.51 -4.24
N PHE A 78 -3.46 11.37 -5.16
CA PHE A 78 -3.59 12.79 -4.90
C PHE A 78 -4.73 13.39 -5.74
N ASP A 79 -5.22 14.53 -5.31
CA ASP A 79 -5.95 15.45 -6.15
C ASP A 79 -5.29 16.82 -6.19
N CYS A 80 -5.47 17.53 -7.29
CA CYS A 80 -4.94 18.88 -7.48
C CYS A 80 -5.74 19.66 -8.52
N THR A 81 -5.56 20.97 -8.57
CA THR A 81 -6.08 21.83 -9.64
C THR A 81 -5.02 22.22 -10.65
N GLU A 82 -3.77 22.35 -10.21
CA GLU A 82 -2.62 22.80 -11.00
C GLU A 82 -1.48 21.78 -10.90
N HIS A 83 -0.45 21.89 -11.73
CA HIS A 83 0.75 21.04 -11.71
C HIS A 83 0.49 19.54 -11.77
N PHE A 84 -0.58 19.11 -12.47
CA PHE A 84 -1.00 17.71 -12.47
C PHE A 84 0.07 16.76 -13.02
N GLU A 85 0.71 17.10 -14.13
CA GLU A 85 1.72 16.25 -14.78
C GLU A 85 2.96 16.08 -13.89
N GLU A 86 3.37 17.14 -13.23
CA GLU A 86 4.48 17.14 -12.27
C GLU A 86 4.15 16.28 -11.05
N ASN A 87 2.96 16.46 -10.48
CA ASN A 87 2.47 15.64 -9.37
C ASN A 87 2.30 14.17 -9.76
N LEU A 88 1.83 13.89 -10.98
CA LEU A 88 1.73 12.52 -11.49
C LEU A 88 3.11 11.87 -11.61
N ARG A 89 4.11 12.61 -12.11
CA ARG A 89 5.49 12.14 -12.19
C ARG A 89 6.03 11.80 -10.80
N ILE A 90 5.79 12.64 -9.80
CA ILE A 90 6.21 12.41 -8.42
C ILE A 90 5.54 11.12 -7.89
N LEU A 91 4.21 10.98 -8.06
CA LEU A 91 3.45 9.79 -7.62
C LEU A 91 4.03 8.50 -8.23
N LEU A 92 4.20 8.46 -9.54
CA LEU A 92 4.70 7.28 -10.24
C LEU A 92 6.15 6.96 -9.84
N SER A 93 6.98 7.99 -9.61
CA SER A 93 8.39 7.82 -9.26
C SER A 93 8.55 7.24 -7.85
N PHE A 94 7.93 7.81 -6.82
CA PHE A 94 8.17 7.34 -5.46
C PHE A 94 7.55 5.96 -5.20
N VAL A 95 6.40 5.65 -5.84
CA VAL A 95 5.78 4.33 -5.71
C VAL A 95 6.59 3.24 -6.43
N SER A 96 7.34 3.60 -7.48
CA SER A 96 8.14 2.64 -8.26
C SER A 96 9.57 2.46 -7.76
N VAL A 97 10.12 3.41 -7.00
CA VAL A 97 11.53 3.40 -6.58
C VAL A 97 11.60 3.41 -5.05
N PRO A 98 11.74 2.25 -4.41
CA PRO A 98 11.80 2.15 -2.96
C PRO A 98 13.12 2.71 -2.41
N TYR A 99 13.04 3.35 -1.24
CA TYR A 99 14.20 3.80 -0.48
C TYR A 99 14.00 3.55 1.00
N PHE A 100 14.57 2.46 1.51
CA PHE A 100 14.47 2.06 2.91
C PHE A 100 15.86 1.94 3.52
N THR A 101 16.06 2.53 4.70
CA THR A 101 17.25 2.34 5.54
C THR A 101 16.79 1.76 6.88
N GLU A 102 17.65 0.99 7.54
CA GLU A 102 17.33 0.42 8.86
C GLU A 102 16.97 1.52 9.87
N GLU A 103 17.66 2.66 9.83
CA GLU A 103 17.37 3.82 10.69
C GLU A 103 15.97 4.38 10.45
N SER A 104 15.58 4.55 9.16
CA SER A 104 14.27 5.08 8.80
C SER A 104 13.13 4.08 9.11
N VAL A 105 13.41 2.79 8.99
CA VAL A 105 12.49 1.72 9.39
C VAL A 105 12.28 1.73 10.89
N GLU A 106 13.35 1.79 11.69
CA GLU A 106 13.24 1.82 13.15
C GLU A 106 12.46 3.05 13.65
N LYS A 107 12.68 4.20 13.04
CA LYS A 107 11.95 5.43 13.37
C LYS A 107 10.44 5.28 13.09
N GLU A 108 10.08 4.72 11.93
CA GLU A 108 8.69 4.53 11.53
C GLU A 108 7.96 3.52 12.42
N ARG A 109 8.67 2.51 12.92
CA ARG A 109 8.11 1.51 13.87
C ARG A 109 7.46 2.18 15.09
N GLY A 110 8.09 3.22 15.62
CA GLY A 110 7.55 3.99 16.74
C GLY A 110 6.23 4.70 16.41
N ILE A 111 6.11 5.24 15.20
CA ILE A 111 4.93 5.95 14.70
C ILE A 111 3.79 4.95 14.49
N ILE A 112 4.03 3.86 13.79
CA ILE A 112 3.03 2.81 13.52
C ILE A 112 2.58 2.13 14.83
N ALA A 113 3.49 1.91 15.78
CA ALA A 113 3.12 1.37 17.09
C ALA A 113 2.17 2.29 17.87
N GLN A 114 2.27 3.62 17.71
CA GLN A 114 1.32 4.56 18.30
C GLN A 114 -0.04 4.52 17.59
N GLU A 115 -0.03 4.40 16.27
CA GLU A 115 -1.25 4.25 15.47
C GLU A 115 -2.01 2.97 15.83
N ILE A 116 -1.30 1.83 15.95
CA ILE A 116 -1.90 0.55 16.39
C ILE A 116 -2.61 0.73 17.74
N ARG A 117 -1.95 1.34 18.73
CA ARG A 117 -2.57 1.56 20.06
C ARG A 117 -3.80 2.48 19.98
N MET A 118 -3.75 3.51 19.12
CA MET A 118 -4.90 4.39 18.91
C MET A 118 -6.10 3.63 18.31
N VAL A 119 -5.85 2.72 17.37
CA VAL A 119 -6.88 1.85 16.78
C VAL A 119 -7.40 0.85 17.81
N GLU A 120 -6.53 0.25 18.62
CA GLU A 120 -6.89 -0.65 19.72
C GLU A 120 -7.82 0.03 20.77
N ASP A 121 -7.69 1.33 20.99
CA ASP A 121 -8.55 2.11 21.87
C ASP A 121 -9.92 2.46 21.24
N SER A 122 -10.14 2.17 19.95
CA SER A 122 -11.40 2.45 19.26
C SER A 122 -12.40 1.28 19.39
N PRO A 123 -13.57 1.47 20.06
CA PRO A 123 -14.56 0.40 20.20
C PRO A 123 -15.06 -0.14 18.86
N ASP A 124 -15.27 0.72 17.86
CA ASP A 124 -15.79 0.34 16.54
C ASP A 124 -14.81 -0.58 15.81
N TRP A 125 -13.51 -0.25 15.83
CA TRP A 125 -12.46 -1.09 15.26
C TRP A 125 -12.32 -2.41 16.01
N GLN A 126 -12.42 -2.40 17.34
CA GLN A 126 -12.38 -3.63 18.16
C GLN A 126 -13.53 -4.57 17.82
N VAL A 127 -14.75 -4.05 17.62
CA VAL A 127 -15.89 -4.87 17.18
C VAL A 127 -15.62 -5.48 15.81
N TYR A 128 -15.12 -4.69 14.85
CA TYR A 128 -14.83 -5.16 13.50
C TYR A 128 -13.75 -6.25 13.47
N GLU A 129 -12.62 -6.03 14.14
CA GLU A 129 -11.51 -6.99 14.18
C GLU A 129 -11.90 -8.28 14.90
N ARG A 130 -12.64 -8.18 16.02
CA ARG A 130 -13.14 -9.35 16.75
C ARG A 130 -14.17 -10.12 15.94
N LEU A 131 -15.03 -9.44 15.18
CA LEU A 131 -15.95 -10.09 14.26
C LEU A 131 -15.19 -10.92 13.23
N LEU A 132 -14.18 -10.37 12.57
CA LEU A 132 -13.37 -11.10 11.59
C LEU A 132 -12.63 -12.28 12.24
N ALA A 133 -12.07 -12.10 13.45
CA ALA A 133 -11.41 -13.17 14.19
C ALA A 133 -12.36 -14.31 14.62
N CYS A 134 -13.68 -14.02 14.77
CA CYS A 134 -14.70 -15.02 15.06
C CYS A 134 -15.20 -15.72 13.78
N LEU A 135 -15.29 -14.99 12.66
CA LEU A 135 -15.77 -15.54 11.39
C LEU A 135 -14.76 -16.48 10.73
N TYR A 136 -13.48 -16.16 10.82
CA TYR A 136 -12.43 -16.87 10.09
C TYR A 136 -11.49 -17.65 11.03
N ARG A 137 -11.12 -18.87 10.63
CA ARG A 137 -10.12 -19.70 11.32
C ARG A 137 -8.74 -19.51 10.69
N SER A 138 -8.68 -19.61 9.38
CA SER A 138 -7.44 -19.70 8.60
C SER A 138 -7.20 -18.48 7.73
N SER A 139 -8.25 -17.82 7.28
CA SER A 139 -8.14 -16.66 6.39
C SER A 139 -7.33 -15.53 7.03
N PRO A 140 -6.33 -14.98 6.34
CA PRO A 140 -5.55 -13.85 6.84
C PRO A 140 -6.37 -12.57 7.02
N ALA A 141 -7.62 -12.50 6.52
CA ALA A 141 -8.54 -11.40 6.79
C ALA A 141 -8.86 -11.19 8.28
N ARG A 142 -8.62 -12.22 9.13
CA ARG A 142 -8.76 -12.15 10.59
C ARG A 142 -7.66 -11.36 11.29
N VAL A 143 -6.57 -11.06 10.58
CA VAL A 143 -5.40 -10.37 11.13
C VAL A 143 -5.55 -8.87 10.89
N PRO A 144 -5.32 -8.00 11.91
CA PRO A 144 -5.34 -6.56 11.72
C PRO A 144 -4.41 -6.10 10.59
N ILE A 145 -4.87 -5.18 9.75
CA ILE A 145 -4.11 -4.69 8.58
C ILE A 145 -2.79 -4.05 9.02
N ALA A 146 -2.81 -3.29 10.12
CA ALA A 146 -1.60 -2.68 10.68
C ALA A 146 -0.72 -3.66 11.47
N GLY A 147 -1.18 -4.92 11.66
CA GLY A 147 -0.53 -5.88 12.52
C GLY A 147 -0.68 -5.56 14.00
N THR A 148 0.27 -6.04 14.80
CA THR A 148 0.41 -5.73 16.24
C THR A 148 1.78 -5.11 16.50
N VAL A 149 1.95 -4.49 17.67
CA VAL A 149 3.26 -3.91 18.07
C VAL A 149 4.36 -4.98 18.06
N GLU A 150 4.03 -6.21 18.43
CA GLU A 150 4.96 -7.34 18.42
C GLU A 150 5.30 -7.80 16.99
N SER A 151 4.29 -7.89 16.09
CA SER A 151 4.53 -8.35 14.73
C SER A 151 5.38 -7.38 13.92
N ILE A 152 5.13 -6.06 14.04
CA ILE A 152 5.89 -5.04 13.32
C ILE A 152 7.35 -4.92 13.81
N ALA A 153 7.67 -5.43 14.99
CA ALA A 153 9.04 -5.47 15.50
C ALA A 153 9.97 -6.35 14.64
N GLY A 154 9.41 -7.33 13.94
CA GLY A 154 10.15 -8.20 13.02
C GLY A 154 10.36 -7.65 11.61
N ILE A 155 9.82 -6.45 11.30
CA ILE A 155 9.94 -5.85 9.96
C ILE A 155 11.31 -5.16 9.83
N THR A 156 12.00 -5.47 8.75
CA THR A 156 13.33 -4.92 8.39
C THR A 156 13.29 -4.24 7.03
N ALA A 157 14.33 -3.45 6.70
CA ALA A 157 14.46 -2.87 5.37
C ALA A 157 14.49 -3.97 4.28
N GLU A 158 15.17 -5.09 4.53
CA GLU A 158 15.24 -6.23 3.62
C GLU A 158 13.85 -6.80 3.32
N THR A 159 13.05 -7.11 4.34
CA THR A 159 11.69 -7.65 4.15
C THR A 159 10.76 -6.67 3.42
N LEU A 160 10.93 -5.36 3.62
CA LEU A 160 10.20 -4.33 2.87
C LEU A 160 10.62 -4.29 1.40
N TYR A 161 11.93 -4.40 1.09
CA TYR A 161 12.41 -4.51 -0.28
C TYR A 161 11.87 -5.76 -0.96
N ASP A 162 11.86 -6.92 -0.30
CA ASP A 162 11.32 -8.17 -0.85
C ASP A 162 9.85 -8.04 -1.22
N CYS A 163 9.03 -7.46 -0.33
CA CYS A 163 7.61 -7.22 -0.60
C CYS A 163 7.42 -6.20 -1.74
N HIS A 164 8.20 -5.11 -1.76
CA HIS A 164 8.14 -4.15 -2.86
C HIS A 164 8.46 -4.83 -4.20
N HIS A 165 9.57 -5.56 -4.30
CA HIS A 165 9.95 -6.28 -5.51
C HIS A 165 8.91 -7.31 -5.96
N ALA A 166 8.23 -7.97 -5.00
CA ALA A 166 7.20 -8.95 -5.32
C ALA A 166 5.92 -8.29 -5.87
N PHE A 167 5.48 -7.18 -5.31
CA PHE A 167 4.12 -6.68 -5.53
C PHE A 167 4.02 -5.32 -6.24
N TYR A 168 5.08 -4.49 -6.22
CA TYR A 168 5.07 -3.16 -6.84
C TYR A 168 5.65 -3.19 -8.25
N CYS A 169 5.11 -4.06 -9.06
CA CYS A 169 5.48 -4.22 -10.47
C CYS A 169 4.30 -3.87 -11.39
N PRO A 170 4.53 -3.33 -12.60
CA PRO A 170 3.46 -2.85 -13.47
C PRO A 170 2.37 -3.88 -13.77
N SER A 171 2.70 -5.18 -13.84
CA SER A 171 1.73 -6.26 -14.06
C SER A 171 0.77 -6.51 -12.89
N ASN A 172 1.11 -6.03 -11.68
CA ASN A 172 0.31 -6.16 -10.47
C ASN A 172 -0.31 -4.82 -10.02
N MET A 173 -0.17 -3.76 -10.82
CA MET A 173 -0.59 -2.40 -10.47
C MET A 173 -1.61 -1.82 -11.45
N ALA A 174 -2.35 -0.84 -11.00
CA ALA A 174 -3.32 -0.10 -11.82
C ALA A 174 -3.20 1.41 -11.57
N LEU A 175 -3.13 2.18 -12.65
CA LEU A 175 -3.21 3.64 -12.62
C LEU A 175 -4.59 4.10 -13.08
N CYS A 176 -5.31 4.82 -12.22
CA CYS A 176 -6.57 5.49 -12.56
C CYS A 176 -6.39 7.00 -12.51
N VAL A 177 -6.74 7.68 -13.60
CA VAL A 177 -6.66 9.14 -13.70
C VAL A 177 -8.01 9.69 -14.14
N VAL A 178 -8.52 10.69 -13.41
CA VAL A 178 -9.79 11.34 -13.70
C VAL A 178 -9.63 12.85 -13.66
N GLY A 179 -10.13 13.56 -14.67
CA GLY A 179 -10.11 15.02 -14.69
C GLY A 179 -9.93 15.61 -16.07
N ASN A 180 -9.66 16.92 -16.11
CA ASN A 180 -9.30 17.62 -17.35
C ASN A 180 -7.83 17.35 -17.68
N VAL A 181 -7.57 16.19 -18.25
CA VAL A 181 -6.23 15.69 -18.62
C VAL A 181 -6.25 15.17 -20.05
N ASP A 182 -5.12 15.30 -20.75
CA ASP A 182 -4.92 14.63 -22.02
C ASP A 182 -4.47 13.17 -21.78
N PRO A 183 -5.23 12.16 -22.26
CA PRO A 183 -4.84 10.77 -22.10
C PRO A 183 -3.48 10.40 -22.68
N HIS A 184 -3.07 11.03 -23.80
CA HIS A 184 -1.78 10.74 -24.42
C HIS A 184 -0.62 11.23 -23.56
N THR A 185 -0.76 12.39 -22.93
CA THR A 185 0.23 12.91 -21.98
C THR A 185 0.37 11.99 -20.76
N VAL A 186 -0.76 11.51 -20.20
CA VAL A 186 -0.73 10.59 -19.06
C VAL A 186 -0.04 9.27 -19.41
N ILE A 187 -0.33 8.71 -20.60
CA ILE A 187 0.31 7.47 -21.07
C ILE A 187 1.80 7.68 -21.26
N ALA A 188 2.20 8.76 -21.93
CA ALA A 188 3.61 9.08 -22.19
C ALA A 188 4.40 9.22 -20.87
N LEU A 189 3.83 9.90 -19.87
CA LEU A 189 4.42 10.02 -18.54
C LEU A 189 4.57 8.66 -17.84
N ALA A 190 3.54 7.83 -17.92
CA ALA A 190 3.61 6.48 -17.33
C ALA A 190 4.67 5.62 -18.02
N GLU A 191 4.77 5.66 -19.35
CA GLU A 191 5.79 4.94 -20.12
C GLU A 191 7.22 5.44 -19.86
N GLU A 192 7.38 6.71 -19.54
CA GLU A 192 8.68 7.31 -19.20
C GLU A 192 9.15 6.92 -17.81
N VAL A 193 8.25 6.89 -16.82
CA VAL A 193 8.60 6.78 -15.40
C VAL A 193 8.55 5.33 -14.91
N LEU A 194 7.55 4.55 -15.35
CA LEU A 194 7.36 3.19 -14.83
C LEU A 194 8.39 2.20 -15.36
N PRO A 195 8.81 1.23 -14.54
CA PRO A 195 9.65 0.13 -15.01
C PRO A 195 9.00 -0.62 -16.18
N ARG A 196 9.78 -1.06 -17.14
CA ARG A 196 9.29 -1.83 -18.31
C ARG A 196 9.23 -3.33 -18.04
N GLU A 197 9.89 -3.78 -17.00
CA GLU A 197 9.95 -5.19 -16.63
C GLU A 197 8.59 -5.62 -16.06
N ARG A 198 8.09 -6.74 -16.59
CA ARG A 198 6.97 -7.42 -15.97
C ARG A 198 7.45 -8.07 -14.69
N GLY A 199 6.71 -7.89 -13.62
CA GLY A 199 7.01 -8.60 -12.38
C GLY A 199 6.86 -10.11 -12.53
N GLU A 200 7.38 -10.82 -11.57
CA GLU A 200 7.28 -12.27 -11.47
C GLU A 200 5.86 -12.70 -11.08
N GLU A 201 5.50 -13.93 -11.37
CA GLU A 201 4.24 -14.50 -10.92
C GLU A 201 4.31 -14.80 -9.42
N ILE A 202 3.34 -14.25 -8.67
CA ILE A 202 3.23 -14.42 -7.24
C ILE A 202 1.99 -15.27 -6.92
N ALA A 203 2.21 -16.44 -6.32
CA ALA A 203 1.14 -17.25 -5.76
C ALA A 203 0.87 -16.85 -4.31
N ARG A 204 -0.32 -16.36 -4.02
CA ARG A 204 -0.76 -15.93 -2.68
C ARG A 204 -1.25 -17.14 -1.88
N CYS A 205 -0.92 -17.19 -0.59
CA CYS A 205 -1.27 -18.29 0.29
C CYS A 205 -2.24 -17.79 1.38
N TYR A 206 -3.55 -17.95 1.14
CA TYR A 206 -4.58 -17.49 2.10
C TYR A 206 -5.11 -18.57 3.02
N GLY A 207 -4.68 -19.84 2.83
CA GLY A 207 -5.23 -21.00 3.52
C GLY A 207 -6.59 -21.42 2.96
N GLU A 208 -7.11 -22.51 3.51
CA GLU A 208 -8.47 -22.97 3.24
C GLU A 208 -9.34 -22.68 4.46
N GLU A 209 -10.51 -22.09 4.23
CA GLU A 209 -11.48 -21.77 5.28
C GLU A 209 -12.54 -22.86 5.35
N GLU A 210 -13.00 -23.19 6.55
CA GLU A 210 -14.11 -24.10 6.78
C GLU A 210 -15.45 -23.35 6.66
N ASP A 211 -16.53 -24.08 6.29
CA ASP A 211 -17.87 -23.51 6.11
C ASP A 211 -18.61 -23.21 7.44
N ASP A 212 -17.87 -23.00 8.53
CA ASP A 212 -18.43 -22.62 9.84
C ASP A 212 -17.67 -21.45 10.47
N VAL A 213 -18.26 -20.80 11.48
CA VAL A 213 -17.62 -19.72 12.21
C VAL A 213 -16.55 -20.26 13.17
N ALA A 214 -15.42 -19.55 13.30
CA ALA A 214 -14.31 -19.97 14.15
C ALA A 214 -14.67 -19.95 15.65
N ALA A 215 -15.45 -18.96 16.09
CA ALA A 215 -15.90 -18.83 17.46
C ALA A 215 -17.17 -17.95 17.55
N GLN A 216 -18.01 -18.22 18.56
CA GLN A 216 -19.06 -17.30 19.00
C GLN A 216 -18.58 -16.63 20.28
N LYS A 217 -18.61 -15.31 20.31
CA LYS A 217 -18.34 -14.51 21.51
C LYS A 217 -19.51 -13.58 21.77
N GLU A 218 -19.97 -13.56 23.01
CA GLU A 218 -20.94 -12.60 23.53
C GLU A 218 -20.27 -11.27 23.89
#